data_eed115e196f0e30b63eed0f862de8589
#
_entry.id   eed115e196f0e30b63eed0f862de8589
#
_cell.length_a   1.000
_cell.length_b   1.000
_cell.length_c   1.000
_cell.angle_alpha   90.00
_cell.angle_beta   90.00
_cell.angle_gamma   90.00
#
_symmetry.space_group_name_H-M   'P 1'
#
loop_
_entity.id
_entity.type
_entity.pdbx_description
1 polymer ?
#
loop_
_entity_poly.entity_id
_entity_poly.type
_entity_poly.pdbx_seq_one_letter_code
_entity_poly.pdbx_strand_id
1 'polypeptide(L)' 'MRIKTIHYVSIDDCVNEKMAYDDHVVIPRLGEHVQYYVRKQDKVKLKVYVVTDVVYEWNFQRVQIILKDWSQE' A
#
# COMPACT_ATOMS: atom_id res chain seq x y z
N MET A 1 8.19 19.70 2.68
CA MET A 1 9.05 18.56 2.42
C MET A 1 8.53 17.73 1.25
N ARG A 2 9.42 17.23 0.43
CA ARG A 2 9.05 16.45 -0.76
C ARG A 2 9.10 14.96 -0.45
N ILE A 3 8.02 14.25 -0.75
CA ILE A 3 7.97 12.78 -0.61
C ILE A 3 8.79 12.17 -1.75
N LYS A 4 9.66 11.22 -1.43
CA LYS A 4 10.50 10.52 -2.40
C LYS A 4 10.08 9.07 -2.61
N THR A 5 9.47 8.46 -1.61
CA THR A 5 9.13 7.04 -1.63
C THR A 5 7.72 6.82 -1.11
N ILE A 6 6.99 5.91 -1.75
CA ILE A 6 5.72 5.42 -1.24
C ILE A 6 5.87 3.93 -0.95
N HIS A 7 5.42 3.50 0.24
CA HIS A 7 5.59 2.14 0.73
C HIS A 7 4.23 1.54 1.08
N TYR A 8 3.82 0.52 0.36
CA TYR A 8 2.57 -0.21 0.59
C TYR A 8 2.85 -1.44 1.44
N VAL A 9 2.18 -1.53 2.59
CA VAL A 9 2.33 -2.65 3.52
C VAL A 9 0.95 -3.17 3.90
N SER A 10 0.74 -4.48 3.76
CA SER A 10 -0.50 -5.10 4.21
C SER A 10 -0.31 -5.77 5.56
N ILE A 11 -1.39 -5.79 6.36
CA ILE A 11 -1.36 -6.42 7.68
C ILE A 11 -1.17 -7.93 7.57
N ASP A 12 -1.64 -8.54 6.47
CA ASP A 12 -1.50 -9.98 6.23
C ASP A 12 -0.13 -10.38 5.67
N ASP A 13 0.79 -9.42 5.55
CA ASP A 13 2.16 -9.62 5.04
C ASP A 13 2.25 -10.04 3.57
N CYS A 14 1.16 -10.01 2.82
CA CYS A 14 1.18 -10.37 1.41
C CYS A 14 1.69 -9.25 0.51
N VAL A 15 1.61 -8.01 0.97
CA VAL A 15 2.07 -6.83 0.24
C VAL A 15 3.12 -6.10 1.05
N ASN A 16 4.28 -5.90 0.46
CA ASN A 16 5.35 -5.07 1.03
C ASN A 16 6.14 -4.52 -0.14
N GLU A 17 5.72 -3.38 -0.65
CA GLU A 17 6.25 -2.83 -1.89
C GLU A 17 6.64 -1.38 -1.71
N LYS A 18 7.88 -1.06 -2.06
CA LYS A 18 8.40 0.29 -2.06
C LYS A 18 8.60 0.74 -3.50
N MET A 19 8.18 1.95 -3.79
CA MET A 19 8.40 2.51 -5.12
C MET A 19 8.71 4.01 -5.02
N ALA A 20 9.39 4.51 -6.03
CA ALA A 20 9.69 5.93 -6.10
C ALA A 20 8.39 6.72 -6.31
N TYR A 21 8.27 7.81 -5.59
CA TYR A 21 7.14 8.72 -5.75
C TYR A 21 7.46 9.74 -6.83
N ASP A 22 6.52 9.99 -7.72
CA ASP A 22 6.60 11.06 -8.68
C ASP A 22 5.25 11.78 -8.78
N ASP A 23 5.17 12.81 -9.61
CA ASP A 23 3.97 13.66 -9.70
C ASP A 23 2.76 12.94 -10.29
N HIS A 24 2.97 11.76 -10.88
CA HIS A 24 1.88 10.97 -11.47
C HIS A 24 1.31 9.94 -10.49
N VAL A 25 1.97 9.73 -9.36
CA VAL A 25 1.50 8.78 -8.35
C VAL A 25 0.49 9.45 -7.44
N VAL A 26 -0.68 8.82 -7.30
CA VAL A 26 -1.73 9.30 -6.40
C VAL A 26 -1.62 8.54 -5.08
N ILE A 27 -1.54 9.28 -3.98
CA ILE A 27 -1.51 8.68 -2.65
C ILE A 27 -2.95 8.30 -2.27
N PRO A 28 -3.23 7.00 -2.01
CA PRO A 28 -4.56 6.59 -1.60
C PRO A 28 -4.95 7.19 -0.25
N ARG A 29 -6.23 7.42 -0.08
CA ARG A 29 -6.79 7.99 1.15
C ARG A 29 -7.35 6.88 2.04
N LEU A 30 -7.57 7.21 3.30
CA LEU A 30 -8.25 6.30 4.23
C LEU A 30 -9.59 5.85 3.64
N GLY A 31 -9.86 4.55 3.73
CA GLY A 31 -11.10 3.97 3.26
C GLY A 31 -11.15 3.62 1.79
N GLU A 32 -10.17 4.05 1.00
CA GLU A 32 -10.11 3.69 -0.42
C GLU A 32 -9.66 2.24 -0.58
N HIS A 33 -10.09 1.62 -1.67
CA HIS A 33 -9.71 0.25 -1.99
C HIS A 33 -8.55 0.22 -2.98
N VAL A 34 -7.64 -0.71 -2.75
CA VAL A 34 -6.47 -0.94 -3.60
C VAL A 34 -6.45 -2.41 -3.98
N GLN A 35 -6.25 -2.70 -5.27
CA GLN A 35 -6.19 -4.07 -5.75
C GLN A 35 -4.74 -4.47 -6.01
N TYR A 36 -4.39 -5.68 -5.58
CA TYR A 36 -3.07 -6.24 -5.79
C TYR A 36 -3.17 -7.68 -6.28
N TYR A 37 -2.28 -8.04 -7.21
CA TYR A 37 -2.06 -9.43 -7.55
C TYR A 37 -1.02 -9.98 -6.58
N VAL A 38 -1.43 -10.96 -5.77
CA VAL A 38 -0.53 -11.63 -4.84
C VAL A 38 -0.28 -13.04 -5.33
N ARG A 39 0.98 -13.47 -5.24
CA ARG A 39 1.37 -14.82 -5.63
C ARG A 39 1.51 -15.68 -4.37
N LYS A 40 0.78 -16.78 -4.35
CA LYS A 40 0.85 -17.74 -3.26
C LYS A 40 0.83 -19.14 -3.84
N GLN A 41 1.85 -19.94 -3.54
CA GLN A 41 1.95 -21.33 -4.00
C GLN A 41 1.77 -21.45 -5.52
N ASP A 42 2.51 -20.65 -6.28
CA ASP A 42 2.49 -20.61 -7.75
C ASP A 42 1.16 -20.20 -8.38
N LYS A 43 0.22 -19.74 -7.55
CA LYS A 43 -1.04 -19.17 -8.04
C LYS A 43 -1.05 -17.69 -7.85
N VAL A 44 -1.53 -16.97 -8.86
CA VAL A 44 -1.73 -15.52 -8.78
C VAL A 44 -3.20 -15.27 -8.46
N LYS A 45 -3.43 -14.53 -7.38
CA LYS A 45 -4.78 -14.21 -6.94
C LYS A 45 -4.91 -12.70 -6.81
N LEU A 46 -6.01 -12.17 -7.31
CA LEU A 46 -6.34 -10.76 -7.12
C LEU A 46 -6.95 -10.58 -5.73
N LYS A 47 -6.35 -9.68 -4.94
CA LYS A 47 -6.88 -9.33 -3.63
C LYS A 47 -7.22 -7.85 -3.57
N VAL A 48 -8.30 -7.54 -2.88
CA VAL A 48 -8.73 -6.18 -2.65
C VAL A 48 -8.42 -5.81 -1.21
N TYR A 49 -7.71 -4.70 -1.04
CA TYR A 49 -7.35 -4.18 0.28
C TYR A 49 -8.03 -2.84 0.51
N VAL A 50 -8.29 -2.53 1.77
CA VAL A 50 -8.76 -1.22 2.16
C VAL A 50 -7.62 -0.48 2.88
N VAL A 51 -7.48 0.81 2.59
CA VAL A 51 -6.47 1.65 3.25
C VAL A 51 -6.95 1.97 4.65
N THR A 52 -6.25 1.48 5.66
CA THR A 52 -6.58 1.70 7.06
C THR A 52 -5.79 2.82 7.70
N ASP A 53 -4.63 3.15 7.13
CA ASP A 53 -3.80 4.22 7.67
C ASP A 53 -2.88 4.77 6.60
N VAL A 54 -2.57 6.06 6.71
CA VAL A 54 -1.61 6.75 5.84
C VAL A 54 -0.64 7.47 6.76
N VAL A 55 0.60 7.02 6.78
CA VAL A 55 1.61 7.54 7.71
C VAL A 55 2.70 8.27 6.93
N TYR A 56 2.88 9.56 7.23
CA TYR A 56 3.95 10.36 6.65
C TYR A 56 5.16 10.30 7.55
N GLU A 57 6.25 9.74 7.03
CA GLU A 57 7.51 9.64 7.76
C GLU A 57 8.46 10.72 7.24
N TRP A 58 8.39 11.90 7.86
CA TRP A 58 9.08 13.08 7.36
C TRP A 58 10.60 12.94 7.31
N ASN A 59 11.18 12.26 8.31
CA ASN A 59 12.62 12.08 8.37
C ASN A 59 13.15 11.23 7.23
N PHE A 60 12.32 10.34 6.67
CA PHE A 60 12.70 9.46 5.58
C PHE A 60 12.13 9.90 4.24
N GLN A 61 11.39 11.02 4.22
CA GLN A 61 10.72 11.52 3.02
C GLN A 61 9.86 10.43 2.37
N ARG A 62 9.15 9.67 3.20
CA ARG A 62 8.39 8.51 2.80
C ARG A 62 6.95 8.62 3.30
N VAL A 63 6.02 8.11 2.50
CA VAL A 63 4.64 7.88 2.96
C VAL A 63 4.40 6.37 2.99
N GLN A 64 3.84 5.89 4.08
CA GLN A 64 3.53 4.47 4.26
C GLN A 64 2.02 4.28 4.22
N ILE A 65 1.57 3.39 3.35
CA ILE A 65 0.15 3.07 3.17
C ILE A 65 -0.10 1.71 3.80
N ILE A 66 -0.91 1.67 4.85
CA ILE A 66 -1.23 0.44 5.56
C ILE A 66 -2.53 -0.12 4.99
N LEU A 67 -2.48 -1.39 4.61
CA LEU A 67 -3.58 -2.08 3.92
C LEU A 67 -4.10 -3.22 4.77
N LYS A 68 -5.42 -3.40 4.77
CA LYS A 68 -6.07 -4.54 5.39
C LYS A 68 -6.87 -5.28 4.34
N ASP A 69 -6.84 -6.61 4.39
CA ASP A 69 -7.61 -7.44 3.45
C ASP A 69 -9.10 -7.14 3.63
N TRP A 70 -9.71 -6.59 2.59
CA TRP A 70 -11.10 -6.17 2.64
C TRP A 70 -12.06 -7.34 2.78
N SER A 71 -11.71 -8.51 2.25
CA SER A 71 -12.57 -9.68 2.31
C SER A 71 -12.75 -10.24 3.72
N GLN A 72 -11.96 -9.75 4.68
CA GLN A 72 -12.03 -10.20 6.07
C GLN A 72 -12.85 -9.28 6.98
N GLU A 73 -13.50 -8.31 6.42
CA GLU A 73 -14.38 -7.43 7.19
C GLU A 73 -15.76 -8.03 7.42
#